data_c322ccc0dc85d86789eb543ebf47afe3
#
_entry.id   c322ccc0dc85d86789eb543ebf47afe3
#
_cell.length_a   1.000
_cell.length_b   1.000
_cell.length_c   1.000
_cell.angle_alpha   90.00
_cell.angle_beta   90.00
_cell.angle_gamma   90.00
#
_symmetry.space_group_name_H-M   'P 1'
#
loop_
_entity.id
_entity.type
_entity.pdbx_description
1 polymer ?
#
loop_
_entity_poly.entity_id
_entity_poly.type
_entity_poly.pdbx_seq_one_letter_code
_entity_poly.pdbx_strand_id
1 'polypeptide(L)'
;MRASLADQTGSAASTTLAIALGANLPGPVGSPLATLIAVRPLLEARVLEWHESLPPPGEAVTLRWSPLFETQPVGGPPGQPNYLNAVVLVDGPSPPHTTAAEALLEQLQGLEQHFGRERHERWAPRSLDLDLLWWGDLRCQTPRLQLPHPLWRERDFVLAPLAALEANLGAALGGVALGQAALGPGGTAMALSGRAGWPEQLEGDRGG
;
A
#
# COMPACT_ATOMS: atom_id res chain seq x y z
N MET A 1 44.33 -27.61 -15.59
CA MET A 1 43.36 -27.38 -14.52
C MET A 1 42.90 -25.91 -14.58
N ARG A 2 41.75 -25.64 -15.14
CA ARG A 2 41.13 -24.31 -15.14
C ARG A 2 39.97 -24.39 -14.16
N ALA A 3 40.08 -23.71 -13.04
CA ALA A 3 38.99 -23.55 -12.11
C ALA A 3 37.95 -22.60 -12.72
N SER A 4 36.75 -23.11 -12.90
CA SER A 4 35.56 -22.35 -13.32
C SER A 4 35.20 -21.42 -12.16
N LEU A 5 35.28 -20.11 -12.40
CA LEU A 5 34.61 -19.10 -11.59
C LEU A 5 33.12 -19.20 -11.93
N ALA A 6 32.39 -20.02 -11.16
CA ALA A 6 30.94 -20.05 -11.21
C ALA A 6 30.41 -18.74 -10.63
N ASP A 7 29.70 -18.12 -11.48
CA ASP A 7 28.79 -17.00 -11.38
C ASP A 7 28.08 -16.94 -10.00
N GLN A 8 28.53 -16.04 -9.13
CA GLN A 8 27.82 -15.62 -7.93
C GLN A 8 27.16 -14.26 -8.19
N THR A 9 26.29 -14.20 -9.19
CA THR A 9 25.27 -13.17 -9.24
C THR A 9 24.16 -13.53 -8.26
N GLY A 10 24.44 -13.38 -6.97
CA GLY A 10 23.41 -13.37 -5.96
C GLY A 10 22.49 -12.21 -6.28
N SER A 11 21.27 -12.51 -6.76
CA SER A 11 20.20 -11.53 -6.82
C SER A 11 20.05 -10.94 -5.43
N ALA A 12 20.36 -9.66 -5.28
CA ALA A 12 20.12 -8.96 -4.02
C ALA A 12 18.64 -9.17 -3.66
N ALA A 13 18.37 -9.72 -2.46
CA ALA A 13 17.02 -9.94 -2.01
C ALA A 13 16.25 -8.61 -2.09
N SER A 14 15.07 -8.63 -2.68
CA SER A 14 14.24 -7.42 -2.78
C SER A 14 13.93 -6.91 -1.38
N THR A 15 14.14 -5.63 -1.15
CA THR A 15 13.80 -4.95 0.11
C THR A 15 12.55 -4.07 -0.02
N THR A 16 11.90 -4.05 -1.20
CA THR A 16 10.69 -3.26 -1.43
C THR A 16 9.58 -3.65 -0.46
N LEU A 17 8.99 -2.65 0.18
CA LEU A 17 7.84 -2.77 1.05
C LEU A 17 6.62 -2.16 0.35
N ALA A 18 5.45 -2.77 0.53
CA ALA A 18 4.22 -2.28 -0.07
C ALA A 18 3.14 -2.05 1.00
N ILE A 19 2.48 -0.89 0.89
CA ILE A 19 1.36 -0.51 1.76
C ILE A 19 0.17 -0.17 0.86
N ALA A 20 -0.98 -0.79 1.12
CA ALA A 20 -2.25 -0.40 0.50
C ALA A 20 -2.97 0.63 1.36
N LEU A 21 -3.66 1.55 0.69
CA LEU A 21 -4.51 2.57 1.30
C LEU A 21 -5.92 2.43 0.74
N GLY A 22 -6.92 2.56 1.61
CA GLY A 22 -8.33 2.54 1.22
C GLY A 22 -9.19 3.42 2.10
N ALA A 23 -10.21 4.07 1.52
CA ALA A 23 -11.21 4.85 2.25
C ALA A 23 -12.54 4.83 1.50
N ASN A 24 -13.68 4.70 2.22
CA ASN A 24 -15.01 4.80 1.62
C ASN A 24 -16.04 5.56 2.47
N LEU A 25 -15.65 5.98 3.68
CA LEU A 25 -16.46 6.86 4.52
C LEU A 25 -15.78 8.22 4.72
N PRO A 26 -16.57 9.27 4.89
CA PRO A 26 -16.04 10.54 5.40
C PRO A 26 -15.36 10.34 6.76
N GLY A 27 -14.25 11.05 6.96
CA GLY A 27 -13.51 11.11 8.21
C GLY A 27 -13.47 12.53 8.79
N PRO A 28 -12.62 12.77 9.80
CA PRO A 28 -12.48 14.09 10.44
C PRO A 28 -12.09 15.22 9.47
N VAL A 29 -11.43 14.88 8.37
CA VAL A 29 -10.97 15.86 7.36
C VAL A 29 -11.90 15.96 6.14
N GLY A 30 -13.04 15.28 6.15
CA GLY A 30 -14.06 15.34 5.09
C GLY A 30 -14.18 14.04 4.28
N SER A 31 -14.25 14.14 2.94
CA SER A 31 -14.50 13.00 2.04
C SER A 31 -13.37 11.96 2.06
N PRO A 32 -13.61 10.73 1.56
CA PRO A 32 -12.56 9.73 1.36
C PRO A 32 -11.35 10.27 0.58
N LEU A 33 -11.60 11.08 -0.44
CA LEU A 33 -10.54 11.73 -1.20
C LEU A 33 -9.72 12.70 -0.34
N ALA A 34 -10.40 13.54 0.45
CA ALA A 34 -9.73 14.47 1.38
C ALA A 34 -8.88 13.70 2.40
N THR A 35 -9.39 12.58 2.92
CA THR A 35 -8.65 11.70 3.83
C THR A 35 -7.37 11.15 3.17
N LEU A 36 -7.45 10.60 1.95
CA LEU A 36 -6.29 10.05 1.26
C LEU A 36 -5.25 11.11 0.92
N ILE A 37 -5.68 12.31 0.53
CA ILE A 37 -4.76 13.45 0.29
C ILE A 37 -4.06 13.87 1.59
N ALA A 38 -4.80 13.96 2.69
CA ALA A 38 -4.27 14.41 3.98
C ALA A 38 -3.34 13.36 4.63
N VAL A 39 -3.64 12.07 4.49
CA VAL A 39 -2.81 11.01 5.06
C VAL A 39 -1.49 10.82 4.34
N ARG A 40 -1.42 11.10 3.04
CA ARG A 40 -0.22 10.85 2.23
C ARG A 40 1.06 11.45 2.82
N PRO A 41 1.18 12.78 3.07
CA PRO A 41 2.39 13.35 3.64
C PRO A 41 2.68 12.83 5.06
N LEU A 42 1.66 12.50 5.84
CA LEU A 42 1.83 11.92 7.17
C LEU A 42 2.35 10.49 7.11
N LEU A 43 1.86 9.68 6.17
CA LEU A 43 2.36 8.33 5.94
C LEU A 43 3.81 8.36 5.45
N GLU A 44 4.16 9.26 4.53
CA GLU A 44 5.55 9.46 4.10
C GLU A 44 6.46 9.78 5.29
N ALA A 45 6.08 10.74 6.12
CA ALA A 45 6.85 11.10 7.30
C ALA A 45 7.01 9.91 8.27
N ARG A 46 5.94 9.16 8.55
CA ARG A 46 6.00 7.98 9.43
C ARG A 46 6.89 6.86 8.87
N VAL A 47 6.83 6.61 7.58
CA VAL A 47 7.69 5.61 6.93
C VAL A 47 9.16 6.02 6.99
N LEU A 48 9.48 7.29 6.77
CA LEU A 48 10.84 7.81 6.87
C LEU A 48 11.37 7.74 8.31
N GLU A 49 10.61 8.22 9.30
CA GLU A 49 10.95 8.13 10.73
C GLU A 49 11.19 6.67 11.17
N TRP A 50 10.29 5.76 10.75
CA TRP A 50 10.42 4.35 11.03
C TRP A 50 11.69 3.78 10.40
N HIS A 51 11.97 4.10 9.13
CA HIS A 51 13.15 3.63 8.42
C HIS A 51 14.45 4.12 9.08
N GLU A 52 14.53 5.39 9.45
CA GLU A 52 15.67 5.99 10.16
C GLU A 52 15.92 5.34 11.54
N SER A 53 14.89 4.76 12.15
CA SER A 53 15.01 4.04 13.43
C SER A 53 15.61 2.65 13.31
N LEU A 54 15.75 2.09 12.08
CA LEU A 54 16.25 0.74 11.86
C LEU A 54 17.78 0.68 11.85
N PRO A 55 18.38 -0.27 12.56
CA PRO A 55 19.81 -0.54 12.48
C PRO A 55 20.16 -1.55 11.36
N PRO A 56 21.26 -1.35 10.60
CA PRO A 56 22.03 -0.11 10.52
C PRO A 56 21.21 1.00 9.83
N PRO A 57 21.55 2.28 10.03
CA PRO A 57 20.91 3.35 9.27
C PRO A 57 21.01 3.04 7.79
N GLY A 58 19.85 2.93 7.14
CA GLY A 58 19.79 2.59 5.73
C GLY A 58 20.19 3.76 4.83
N GLU A 59 20.35 3.50 3.54
CA GLU A 59 20.36 4.54 2.53
C GLU A 59 18.96 5.18 2.43
N ALA A 60 18.86 6.29 1.73
CA ALA A 60 17.58 6.98 1.55
C ALA A 60 16.54 6.07 0.90
N VAL A 61 15.34 6.04 1.45
CA VAL A 61 14.20 5.33 0.83
C VAL A 61 13.50 6.20 -0.21
N THR A 62 12.92 5.54 -1.20
CA THR A 62 12.09 6.20 -2.22
C THR A 62 10.67 5.67 -2.13
N LEU A 63 9.70 6.58 -2.09
CA LEU A 63 8.29 6.23 -2.09
C LEU A 63 7.69 6.46 -3.48
N ARG A 64 7.09 5.41 -4.05
CA ARG A 64 6.39 5.45 -5.34
C ARG A 64 4.91 5.22 -5.14
N TRP A 65 4.10 6.17 -5.56
CA TRP A 65 2.65 6.17 -5.36
C TRP A 65 1.91 5.77 -6.63
N SER A 66 0.94 4.88 -6.51
CA SER A 66 0.02 4.58 -7.61
C SER A 66 -0.95 5.75 -7.84
N PRO A 67 -1.59 5.81 -9.02
CA PRO A 67 -2.82 6.57 -9.18
C PRO A 67 -3.89 6.13 -8.17
N LEU A 68 -4.94 6.96 -7.98
CA LEU A 68 -6.14 6.58 -7.23
C LEU A 68 -7.06 5.73 -8.11
N PHE A 69 -7.63 4.70 -7.51
CA PHE A 69 -8.62 3.81 -8.12
C PHE A 69 -9.91 3.83 -7.32
N GLU A 70 -11.03 3.90 -8.02
CA GLU A 70 -12.34 3.66 -7.44
C GLU A 70 -12.72 2.19 -7.63
N THR A 71 -13.17 1.53 -6.56
CA THR A 71 -13.53 0.11 -6.56
C THR A 71 -14.82 -0.14 -5.80
N GLN A 72 -15.56 -1.16 -6.22
CA GLN A 72 -16.70 -1.63 -5.46
C GLN A 72 -16.25 -2.34 -4.17
N PRO A 73 -17.04 -2.27 -3.09
CA PRO A 73 -16.77 -3.03 -1.87
C PRO A 73 -16.72 -4.53 -2.14
N VAL A 74 -15.74 -5.22 -1.54
CA VAL A 74 -15.64 -6.69 -1.58
C VAL A 74 -16.04 -7.23 -0.21
N GLY A 75 -17.24 -7.79 -0.12
CA GLY A 75 -17.79 -8.29 1.15
C GLY A 75 -18.31 -7.19 2.08
N GLY A 76 -18.63 -7.57 3.33
CA GLY A 76 -19.22 -6.67 4.32
C GLY A 76 -20.70 -6.39 4.12
N PRO A 77 -21.29 -5.41 4.85
CA PRO A 77 -22.71 -5.07 4.74
C PRO A 77 -23.08 -4.54 3.36
N PRO A 78 -24.28 -4.81 2.85
CA PRO A 78 -24.74 -4.28 1.57
C PRO A 78 -24.91 -2.76 1.62
N GLY A 79 -24.82 -2.12 0.43
CA GLY A 79 -25.04 -0.68 0.29
C GLY A 79 -23.88 0.20 0.73
N GLN A 80 -22.68 -0.36 0.91
CA GLN A 80 -21.49 0.44 1.16
C GLN A 80 -21.15 1.32 -0.04
N PRO A 81 -20.63 2.55 0.18
CA PRO A 81 -20.05 3.36 -0.89
C PRO A 81 -18.83 2.68 -1.51
N ASN A 82 -18.50 3.05 -2.75
CA ASN A 82 -17.27 2.66 -3.39
C ASN A 82 -16.06 3.14 -2.59
N TYR A 83 -14.98 2.35 -2.63
CA TYR A 83 -13.70 2.71 -2.04
C TYR A 83 -12.86 3.52 -3.02
N LEU A 84 -12.09 4.45 -2.49
CA LEU A 84 -10.89 4.98 -3.15
C LEU A 84 -9.68 4.23 -2.60
N ASN A 85 -8.86 3.69 -3.50
CA ASN A 85 -7.69 2.89 -3.15
C ASN A 85 -6.44 3.38 -3.86
N ALA A 86 -5.31 3.20 -3.22
CA ALA A 86 -3.98 3.36 -3.77
C ALA A 86 -2.99 2.38 -3.14
N VAL A 87 -1.82 2.25 -3.74
CA VAL A 87 -0.68 1.55 -3.16
C VAL A 87 0.53 2.45 -3.19
N VAL A 88 1.34 2.41 -2.13
CA VAL A 88 2.68 2.98 -2.11
C VAL A 88 3.70 1.85 -2.01
N LEU A 89 4.73 1.91 -2.87
CA LEU A 89 5.93 1.09 -2.77
C LEU A 89 7.04 1.91 -2.14
N VAL A 90 7.69 1.32 -1.15
CA VAL A 90 8.83 1.91 -0.44
C VAL A 90 10.05 1.08 -0.81
N ASP A 91 10.96 1.65 -1.58
CA ASP A 91 12.22 1.04 -1.98
C ASP A 91 13.31 1.52 -1.02
N GLY A 92 14.01 0.60 -0.38
CA GLY A 92 15.04 0.92 0.60
C GLY A 92 15.94 -0.27 0.91
N PRO A 93 17.15 0.00 1.38
CA PRO A 93 18.18 -1.02 1.60
C PRO A 93 18.01 -1.80 2.90
N SER A 94 17.11 -1.40 3.81
CA SER A 94 16.95 -2.07 5.11
C SER A 94 16.50 -3.51 4.95
N PRO A 95 17.21 -4.49 5.54
CA PRO A 95 16.78 -5.86 5.52
C PRO A 95 15.44 -6.06 6.25
N PRO A 96 14.50 -6.82 5.65
CA PRO A 96 13.20 -7.06 6.28
C PRO A 96 13.33 -7.94 7.53
N HIS A 97 12.65 -7.53 8.63
CA HIS A 97 12.52 -8.35 9.83
C HIS A 97 11.20 -8.11 10.59
N THR A 98 10.71 -9.13 11.29
CA THR A 98 9.37 -9.16 11.88
C THR A 98 9.12 -8.02 12.86
N THR A 99 10.06 -7.74 13.77
CA THR A 99 9.88 -6.69 14.79
C THR A 99 9.73 -5.30 14.17
N ALA A 100 10.51 -4.99 13.12
CA ALA A 100 10.37 -3.72 12.41
C ALA A 100 9.05 -3.64 11.63
N ALA A 101 8.61 -4.74 11.02
CA ALA A 101 7.32 -4.79 10.35
C ALA A 101 6.14 -4.57 11.33
N GLU A 102 6.21 -5.13 12.54
CA GLU A 102 5.22 -4.89 13.60
C GLU A 102 5.25 -3.45 14.12
N ALA A 103 6.44 -2.84 14.23
CA ALA A 103 6.57 -1.43 14.61
C ALA A 103 5.96 -0.51 13.54
N LEU A 104 6.19 -0.81 12.25
CA LEU A 104 5.52 -0.08 11.18
C LEU A 104 4.00 -0.26 11.23
N LEU A 105 3.51 -1.48 11.41
CA LEU A 105 2.07 -1.74 11.55
C LEU A 105 1.45 -0.88 12.65
N GLU A 106 2.13 -0.68 13.77
CA GLU A 106 1.66 0.18 14.86
C GLU A 106 1.56 1.65 14.44
N GLN A 107 2.53 2.15 13.68
CA GLN A 107 2.47 3.50 13.10
C GLN A 107 1.28 3.65 12.12
N LEU A 108 1.04 2.65 11.25
CA LEU A 108 -0.10 2.65 10.34
C LEU A 108 -1.43 2.67 11.11
N GLN A 109 -1.57 1.84 12.14
CA GLN A 109 -2.75 1.81 13.00
C GLN A 109 -2.97 3.14 13.75
N GLY A 110 -1.90 3.81 14.15
CA GLY A 110 -1.96 5.15 14.75
C GLY A 110 -2.51 6.19 13.76
N LEU A 111 -2.11 6.14 12.49
CA LEU A 111 -2.67 6.99 11.44
C LEU A 111 -4.15 6.69 11.19
N GLU A 112 -4.54 5.43 11.12
CA GLU A 112 -5.95 5.05 10.97
C GLU A 112 -6.82 5.63 12.09
N GLN A 113 -6.37 5.53 13.34
CA GLN A 113 -7.06 6.11 14.50
C GLN A 113 -7.14 7.64 14.41
N HIS A 114 -6.05 8.30 13.99
CA HIS A 114 -6.02 9.74 13.79
C HIS A 114 -7.05 10.21 12.76
N PHE A 115 -7.29 9.41 11.71
CA PHE A 115 -8.31 9.67 10.71
C PHE A 115 -9.71 9.10 11.04
N GLY A 116 -9.96 8.79 12.31
CA GLY A 116 -11.28 8.43 12.81
C GLY A 116 -11.70 7.00 12.49
N ARG A 117 -10.75 6.08 12.27
CA ARG A 117 -11.10 4.67 12.12
C ARG A 117 -11.59 4.11 13.44
N GLU A 118 -12.85 3.68 13.45
CA GLU A 118 -13.41 2.85 14.50
C GLU A 118 -13.44 1.39 14.04
N ARG A 119 -13.03 0.48 14.92
CA ARG A 119 -13.03 -0.96 14.64
C ARG A 119 -14.35 -1.56 15.11
N HIS A 120 -15.27 -1.77 14.18
CA HIS A 120 -16.55 -2.44 14.44
C HIS A 120 -16.51 -3.87 13.91
N GLU A 121 -17.13 -4.12 12.77
CA GLU A 121 -17.23 -5.43 12.14
C GLU A 121 -16.14 -5.66 11.09
N ARG A 122 -15.88 -6.95 10.82
CA ARG A 122 -14.98 -7.31 9.72
C ARG A 122 -15.56 -6.83 8.39
N TRP A 123 -14.73 -6.16 7.55
CA TRP A 123 -15.11 -5.57 6.27
C TRP A 123 -16.17 -4.45 6.33
N ALA A 124 -16.38 -3.87 7.50
CA ALA A 124 -17.20 -2.66 7.62
C ALA A 124 -16.58 -1.49 6.84
N PRO A 125 -17.41 -0.54 6.37
CA PRO A 125 -16.92 0.68 5.74
C PRO A 125 -16.05 1.49 6.72
N ARG A 126 -15.09 2.24 6.21
CA ARG A 126 -14.09 2.92 7.06
C ARG A 126 -13.58 4.23 6.46
N SER A 127 -13.19 5.13 7.36
CA SER A 127 -12.61 6.42 6.97
C SER A 127 -11.20 6.29 6.40
N LEU A 128 -10.42 5.32 6.89
CA LEU A 128 -9.07 4.98 6.41
C LEU A 128 -8.75 3.52 6.75
N ASP A 129 -8.10 2.84 5.81
CA ASP A 129 -7.50 1.51 5.94
C ASP A 129 -6.07 1.52 5.42
N LEU A 130 -5.12 1.05 6.20
CA LEU A 130 -3.70 0.95 5.84
C LEU A 130 -3.22 -0.48 6.07
N ASP A 131 -3.08 -1.24 5.00
CA ASP A 131 -2.65 -2.63 5.04
C ASP A 131 -1.19 -2.77 4.60
N LEU A 132 -0.34 -3.35 5.45
CA LEU A 132 1.02 -3.78 5.09
C LEU A 132 0.91 -5.06 4.25
N LEU A 133 1.29 -4.99 2.96
CA LEU A 133 1.09 -6.08 2.01
C LEU A 133 2.24 -7.09 2.02
N TRP A 134 3.49 -6.61 1.91
CA TRP A 134 4.72 -7.40 2.01
C TRP A 134 5.92 -6.48 2.29
N TRP A 135 7.02 -7.07 2.71
CA TRP A 135 8.32 -6.42 2.79
C TRP A 135 9.41 -7.40 2.33
N GLY A 136 9.92 -7.18 1.11
CA GLY A 136 10.83 -8.10 0.46
C GLY A 136 10.34 -9.55 0.50
N ASP A 137 11.20 -10.45 0.89
CA ASP A 137 10.89 -11.87 1.05
C ASP A 137 10.45 -12.25 2.47
N LEU A 138 10.20 -11.26 3.35
CA LEU A 138 9.79 -11.53 4.73
C LEU A 138 8.53 -12.37 4.79
N ARG A 139 8.63 -13.47 5.49
CA ARG A 139 7.49 -14.32 5.86
C ARG A 139 7.37 -14.33 7.37
N CYS A 140 6.28 -13.79 7.87
CA CYS A 140 5.98 -13.83 9.29
C CYS A 140 4.50 -14.14 9.52
N GLN A 141 4.23 -14.78 10.64
CA GLN A 141 2.88 -15.07 11.10
C GLN A 141 2.86 -14.90 12.62
N THR A 142 2.41 -13.74 13.06
CA THR A 142 2.23 -13.41 14.48
C THR A 142 0.76 -13.18 14.78
N PRO A 143 0.34 -13.06 16.02
CA PRO A 143 -1.05 -12.69 16.37
C PRO A 143 -1.49 -11.34 15.78
N ARG A 144 -0.53 -10.45 15.46
CA ARG A 144 -0.82 -9.09 14.99
C ARG A 144 -0.58 -8.92 13.49
N LEU A 145 0.32 -9.69 12.86
CA LEU A 145 0.78 -9.47 11.51
C LEU A 145 1.03 -10.79 10.77
N GLN A 146 0.52 -10.87 9.56
CA GLN A 146 0.87 -11.92 8.61
C GLN A 146 1.43 -11.29 7.33
N LEU A 147 2.68 -11.64 6.99
CA LEU A 147 3.31 -11.22 5.74
C LEU A 147 3.82 -12.43 4.94
N PRO A 148 3.66 -12.40 3.62
CA PRO A 148 2.83 -11.45 2.84
C PRO A 148 1.37 -11.48 3.32
N HIS A 149 0.65 -10.36 3.16
CA HIS A 149 -0.77 -10.27 3.48
C HIS A 149 -1.55 -11.38 2.74
N PRO A 150 -2.37 -12.21 3.40
CA PRO A 150 -2.86 -13.46 2.84
C PRO A 150 -3.72 -13.28 1.58
N LEU A 151 -4.49 -12.21 1.48
CA LEU A 151 -5.46 -11.99 0.40
C LEU A 151 -5.03 -10.96 -0.64
N TRP A 152 -3.81 -10.43 -0.61
CA TRP A 152 -3.44 -9.33 -1.49
C TRP A 152 -3.51 -9.69 -2.99
N ARG A 153 -3.24 -10.98 -3.33
CA ARG A 153 -3.27 -11.46 -4.71
C ARG A 153 -4.68 -11.69 -5.28
N GLU A 154 -5.69 -11.66 -4.43
CA GLU A 154 -7.09 -11.90 -4.78
C GLU A 154 -7.91 -10.60 -4.84
N ARG A 155 -7.26 -9.45 -4.59
CA ARG A 155 -7.91 -8.16 -4.42
C ARG A 155 -7.61 -7.22 -5.56
N ASP A 156 -8.56 -7.01 -6.48
CA ASP A 156 -8.42 -6.09 -7.61
C ASP A 156 -8.05 -4.67 -7.16
N PHE A 157 -8.59 -4.22 -6.01
CA PHE A 157 -8.28 -2.92 -5.44
C PHE A 157 -6.83 -2.77 -4.92
N VAL A 158 -6.08 -3.88 -4.84
CA VAL A 158 -4.63 -3.91 -4.61
C VAL A 158 -3.89 -4.09 -5.93
N LEU A 159 -4.35 -5.05 -6.76
CA LEU A 159 -3.65 -5.42 -8.00
C LEU A 159 -3.65 -4.32 -9.05
N ALA A 160 -4.77 -3.58 -9.21
CA ALA A 160 -4.85 -2.49 -10.18
C ALA A 160 -3.90 -1.33 -9.86
N PRO A 161 -3.84 -0.79 -8.63
CA PRO A 161 -2.82 0.17 -8.22
C PRO A 161 -1.37 -0.32 -8.42
N LEU A 162 -1.09 -1.58 -8.07
CA LEU A 162 0.24 -2.17 -8.27
C LEU A 162 0.62 -2.28 -9.74
N ALA A 163 -0.29 -2.72 -10.60
CA ALA A 163 -0.05 -2.81 -12.04
C ALA A 163 0.26 -1.45 -12.67
N ALA A 164 -0.34 -0.37 -12.16
CA ALA A 164 -0.06 0.98 -12.60
C ALA A 164 1.32 1.51 -12.15
N LEU A 165 1.87 0.97 -11.05
CA LEU A 165 3.20 1.32 -10.57
C LEU A 165 4.32 0.59 -11.33
N GLU A 166 4.11 -0.68 -11.64
CA GLU A 166 5.15 -1.57 -12.13
C GLU A 166 4.62 -2.53 -13.21
N ALA A 167 4.87 -2.23 -14.46
CA ALA A 167 4.51 -3.14 -15.56
C ALA A 167 5.16 -4.54 -15.42
N ASN A 168 6.32 -4.63 -14.74
CA ASN A 168 7.09 -5.86 -14.56
C ASN A 168 6.96 -6.47 -13.14
N LEU A 169 6.17 -5.88 -12.26
CA LEU A 169 6.00 -6.38 -10.87
C LEU A 169 5.48 -7.83 -10.84
N GLY A 170 4.66 -8.21 -11.82
CA GLY A 170 4.19 -9.57 -11.99
C GLY A 170 5.30 -10.61 -12.14
N ALA A 171 6.38 -10.28 -12.82
CA ALA A 171 7.55 -11.15 -12.98
C ALA A 171 8.33 -11.27 -11.65
N ALA A 172 8.50 -10.17 -10.93
CA ALA A 172 9.18 -10.15 -9.63
C ALA A 172 8.42 -10.88 -8.52
N LEU A 173 7.10 -10.96 -8.61
CA LEU A 173 6.23 -11.61 -7.60
C LEU A 173 5.80 -13.05 -7.97
N GLY A 174 6.55 -13.71 -8.85
CA GLY A 174 6.33 -15.12 -9.19
C GLY A 174 5.16 -15.35 -10.16
N GLY A 175 4.99 -14.47 -11.15
CA GLY A 175 4.11 -14.71 -12.30
C GLY A 175 2.63 -14.38 -12.07
N VAL A 176 2.29 -13.58 -11.08
CA VAL A 176 0.95 -13.00 -10.99
C VAL A 176 0.77 -12.03 -12.14
N ALA A 177 -0.13 -12.35 -13.09
CA ALA A 177 -0.45 -11.49 -14.23
C ALA A 177 -1.24 -10.26 -13.76
N LEU A 178 -0.53 -9.24 -13.25
CA LEU A 178 -1.14 -8.01 -12.71
C LEU A 178 -1.79 -7.15 -13.80
N GLY A 179 -1.25 -7.19 -15.03
CA GLY A 179 -1.63 -6.24 -16.08
C GLY A 179 -2.95 -6.50 -16.79
N GLN A 180 -3.48 -7.71 -16.80
CA GLN A 180 -4.73 -8.05 -17.52
C GLN A 180 -5.92 -8.34 -16.61
N ALA A 181 -5.70 -8.83 -15.40
CA ALA A 181 -6.78 -9.15 -14.47
C ALA A 181 -7.42 -7.91 -13.84
N ALA A 182 -6.63 -6.87 -13.60
CA ALA A 182 -7.08 -5.66 -12.89
C ALA A 182 -7.71 -4.59 -13.79
N LEU A 183 -7.51 -4.65 -15.11
CA LEU A 183 -8.01 -3.67 -16.07
C LEU A 183 -8.90 -4.30 -17.17
N GLY A 184 -9.26 -5.58 -17.03
CA GLY A 184 -10.09 -6.30 -17.98
C GLY A 184 -11.58 -5.94 -17.92
N PRO A 185 -12.40 -6.34 -18.93
CA PRO A 185 -13.81 -5.97 -19.03
C PRO A 185 -14.73 -6.49 -17.90
N GLY A 186 -14.18 -7.15 -16.89
CA GLY A 186 -14.86 -7.60 -15.66
C GLY A 186 -14.21 -7.05 -14.38
N GLY A 187 -13.14 -6.29 -14.49
CA GLY A 187 -12.47 -5.67 -13.33
C GLY A 187 -13.32 -4.58 -12.69
N THR A 188 -13.42 -4.60 -11.36
CA THR A 188 -14.20 -3.61 -10.60
C THR A 188 -13.41 -2.34 -10.30
N ALA A 189 -12.11 -2.31 -10.62
CA ALA A 189 -11.22 -1.19 -10.34
C ALA A 189 -11.15 -0.22 -11.52
N MET A 190 -11.49 1.04 -11.31
CA MET A 190 -11.39 2.12 -12.30
C MET A 190 -10.39 3.17 -11.84
N ALA A 191 -9.37 3.45 -12.67
CA ALA A 191 -8.48 4.57 -12.41
C ALA A 191 -9.24 5.89 -12.50
N LEU A 192 -9.07 6.76 -11.50
CA LEU A 192 -9.65 8.09 -11.54
C LEU A 192 -8.86 8.95 -12.54
N SER A 193 -9.53 9.37 -13.62
CA SER A 193 -8.94 10.25 -14.61
C SER A 193 -8.52 11.58 -13.98
N GLY A 194 -7.32 12.07 -14.36
CA GLY A 194 -6.78 13.30 -13.80
C GLY A 194 -6.16 13.18 -12.40
N ARG A 195 -6.08 11.97 -11.83
CA ARG A 195 -5.57 11.69 -10.49
C ARG A 195 -4.30 10.83 -10.48
N ALA A 196 -3.54 10.81 -11.58
CA ALA A 196 -2.32 10.01 -11.68
C ALA A 196 -1.27 10.37 -10.63
N GLY A 197 -1.09 11.67 -10.33
CA GLY A 197 -0.14 12.16 -9.32
C GLY A 197 -0.78 12.48 -7.96
N TRP A 198 -2.05 12.23 -7.80
CA TRP A 198 -2.96 12.78 -6.80
C TRP A 198 -3.05 14.31 -6.91
N PRO A 199 -4.16 14.95 -6.60
CA PRO A 199 -4.20 16.39 -6.62
C PRO A 199 -3.34 16.90 -5.48
N GLU A 200 -2.35 17.65 -5.84
CA GLU A 200 -1.44 18.28 -4.90
C GLU A 200 -2.13 19.31 -4.00
N GLN A 201 -3.33 19.75 -4.40
CA GLN A 201 -4.10 20.69 -3.60
C GLN A 201 -5.60 20.42 -3.80
N LEU A 202 -6.32 20.26 -2.71
CA LEU A 202 -7.68 20.76 -2.65
C LEU A 202 -7.53 22.26 -2.82
N GLU A 203 -7.98 22.80 -3.96
CA GLU A 203 -8.20 24.25 -4.05
C GLU A 203 -9.09 24.60 -2.87
N GLY A 204 -8.51 25.37 -1.93
CA GLY A 204 -9.22 25.77 -0.75
C GLY A 204 -10.54 26.38 -1.15
N ASP A 205 -11.58 25.93 -0.52
CA ASP A 205 -12.84 26.66 -0.40
C ASP A 205 -12.51 28.09 0.08
N ARG A 206 -12.26 28.98 -0.88
CA ARG A 206 -12.25 30.42 -0.63
C ARG A 206 -13.71 30.81 -0.56
N GLY A 207 -14.25 30.59 0.65
CA GLY A 207 -15.52 31.15 1.05
C GLY A 207 -15.63 32.60 0.65
N GLY A 208 -16.65 32.89 -0.14
CA GLY A 208 -17.20 34.22 -0.27
C GLY A 208 -18.01 34.57 0.95
#